data_048251da0f01841fd07214faddbd71d7
#
_entry.id   048251da0f01841fd07214faddbd71d7
#
_cell.length_a   1.000
_cell.length_b   1.000
_cell.length_c   1.000
_cell.angle_alpha   90.00
_cell.angle_beta   90.00
_cell.angle_gamma   90.00
#
_symmetry.space_group_name_H-M   'P 1'
#
loop_
_entity.id
_entity.type
_entity.pdbx_description
1 polymer ?
#
loop_
_entity_poly.entity_id
_entity_poly.type
_entity_poly.pdbx_seq_one_letter_code
_entity_poly.pdbx_strand_id
1 'polypeptide(L)'
;MPADMQGKDVTLYFEAIMGKQVVYVNGREVKRHEGGYLPITISLTKLGLTAGDDVLVAVMADNSDDKSFPPGKPQMTLDFAYHGGIYRDVWLIAKGMAHITDAIEANRVAGGGVFVHCEDISSEKAVVCVNTEVANTGQQPVTLTVTNVLQETGRRVVTSLRLAPGETRTVCQRIKVARPKLWSPESPTLYHVNTYVRQGRQPMDGGTTHIGIRSFEFRGKDGFWLNGSRYHQLVGANRHQDFAYVGNALPNSQQWRDARRLRDAGFTIIRTAHYPQDPAFMDACDELGLFVIVATPGWQYWNKTPDRTTFIGIFLSCD
;
A
#
# COMPACT_ATOMS: atom_id res chain seq x y z
N MET A 1 -18.66 1.13 -18.56
CA MET A 1 -17.29 0.57 -18.44
C MET A 1 -16.61 0.48 -19.80
N PRO A 2 -15.30 0.77 -19.95
CA PRO A 2 -14.59 0.68 -21.22
C PRO A 2 -14.69 -0.69 -21.90
N ALA A 3 -14.76 -0.71 -23.24
CA ALA A 3 -14.95 -1.94 -24.01
C ALA A 3 -13.75 -2.92 -23.93
N ASP A 4 -12.54 -2.38 -23.71
CA ASP A 4 -11.31 -3.15 -23.55
C ASP A 4 -11.20 -3.92 -22.22
N MET A 5 -12.18 -3.72 -21.32
CA MET A 5 -12.35 -4.48 -20.08
C MET A 5 -13.18 -5.75 -20.24
N GLN A 6 -13.61 -6.11 -21.45
CA GLN A 6 -14.36 -7.33 -21.71
C GLN A 6 -13.64 -8.58 -21.21
N GLY A 7 -14.34 -9.41 -20.40
CA GLY A 7 -13.81 -10.65 -19.84
C GLY A 7 -12.74 -10.48 -18.76
N LYS A 8 -12.62 -9.28 -18.21
CA LYS A 8 -11.72 -8.99 -17.09
C LYS A 8 -12.49 -8.90 -15.77
N ASP A 9 -11.78 -9.11 -14.68
CA ASP A 9 -12.23 -8.77 -13.32
C ASP A 9 -11.94 -7.27 -13.09
N VAL A 10 -13.00 -6.51 -12.84
CA VAL A 10 -12.93 -5.05 -12.76
C VAL A 10 -13.27 -4.60 -11.34
N THR A 11 -12.38 -3.81 -10.77
CA THR A 11 -12.50 -3.26 -9.42
C THR A 11 -12.40 -1.74 -9.46
N LEU A 12 -13.30 -1.07 -8.76
CA LEU A 12 -13.20 0.34 -8.42
C LEU A 12 -12.44 0.46 -7.09
N TYR A 13 -11.34 1.21 -7.09
CA TYR A 13 -10.44 1.37 -5.96
C TYR A 13 -10.34 2.84 -5.57
N PHE A 14 -10.69 3.16 -4.34
CA PHE A 14 -10.49 4.49 -3.75
C PHE A 14 -9.32 4.40 -2.79
N GLU A 15 -8.30 5.21 -2.96
CA GLU A 15 -7.16 5.23 -2.03
C GLU A 15 -7.52 5.78 -0.66
N ALA A 16 -8.42 6.76 -0.59
CA ALA A 16 -9.02 7.22 0.66
C ALA A 16 -10.25 8.10 0.42
N ILE A 17 -11.23 7.93 1.31
CA ILE A 17 -12.40 8.80 1.45
C ILE A 17 -12.52 9.14 2.93
N MET A 18 -12.63 10.41 3.30
CA MET A 18 -12.64 10.82 4.70
C MET A 18 -14.00 10.59 5.36
N GLY A 19 -13.98 10.06 6.59
CA GLY A 19 -15.12 9.99 7.48
C GLY A 19 -15.95 8.71 7.34
N LYS A 20 -17.27 8.83 7.36
CA LYS A 20 -18.22 7.76 7.05
C LYS A 20 -18.53 7.77 5.57
N GLN A 21 -18.37 6.63 4.93
CA GLN A 21 -18.61 6.53 3.50
C GLN A 21 -19.69 5.51 3.19
N VAL A 22 -20.54 5.86 2.22
CA VAL A 22 -21.45 4.91 1.58
C VAL A 22 -21.30 5.07 0.08
N VAL A 23 -20.95 3.98 -0.58
CA VAL A 23 -20.82 3.96 -2.03
C VAL A 23 -22.01 3.24 -2.65
N TYR A 24 -22.60 3.89 -3.63
CA TYR A 24 -23.71 3.36 -4.43
C TYR A 24 -23.26 3.14 -5.86
N VAL A 25 -23.67 2.03 -6.43
CA VAL A 25 -23.49 1.72 -7.86
C VAL A 25 -24.87 1.49 -8.45
N ASN A 26 -25.23 2.26 -9.46
CA ASN A 26 -26.54 2.23 -10.12
C ASN A 26 -27.72 2.31 -9.11
N GLY A 27 -27.58 3.19 -8.12
CA GLY A 27 -28.60 3.42 -7.08
C GLY A 27 -28.62 2.38 -5.95
N ARG A 28 -27.84 1.31 -6.03
CA ARG A 28 -27.74 0.28 -5.00
C ARG A 28 -26.55 0.56 -4.08
N GLU A 29 -26.75 0.53 -2.75
CA GLU A 29 -25.66 0.54 -1.77
C GLU A 29 -24.79 -0.72 -1.94
N VAL A 30 -23.47 -0.54 -2.13
CA VAL A 30 -22.54 -1.66 -2.38
C VAL A 30 -21.42 -1.72 -1.35
N LYS A 31 -21.11 -0.59 -0.69
CA LYS A 31 -20.06 -0.55 0.33
C LYS A 31 -20.38 0.51 1.38
N ARG A 32 -20.17 0.16 2.64
CA ARG A 32 -20.13 1.08 3.77
C ARG A 32 -18.80 0.92 4.49
N HIS A 33 -18.18 2.02 4.85
CA HIS A 33 -16.90 2.04 5.57
C HIS A 33 -16.84 3.23 6.52
N GLU A 34 -16.11 3.08 7.62
CA GLU A 34 -15.83 4.13 8.59
C GLU A 34 -14.32 4.25 8.77
N GLY A 35 -13.81 5.47 8.76
CA GLY A 35 -12.40 5.79 8.77
C GLY A 35 -12.07 6.75 7.62
N GLY A 36 -10.80 7.08 7.41
CA GLY A 36 -10.49 8.09 6.40
C GLY A 36 -9.13 7.91 5.74
N TYR A 37 -8.38 6.90 6.14
CA TYR A 37 -6.95 6.84 5.81
C TYR A 37 -6.54 5.56 5.09
N LEU A 38 -7.46 4.61 4.96
CA LEU A 38 -7.23 3.33 4.29
C LEU A 38 -8.04 3.24 3.00
N PRO A 39 -7.55 2.50 2.01
CA PRO A 39 -8.28 2.31 0.76
C PRO A 39 -9.50 1.41 0.94
N ILE A 40 -10.45 1.58 0.01
CA ILE A 40 -11.61 0.71 -0.14
C ILE A 40 -11.74 0.23 -1.58
N THR A 41 -12.20 -1.00 -1.75
CA THR A 41 -12.34 -1.67 -3.04
C THR A 41 -13.77 -2.11 -3.26
N ILE A 42 -14.23 -2.06 -4.51
CA ILE A 42 -15.56 -2.52 -4.93
C ILE A 42 -15.40 -3.30 -6.24
N SER A 43 -15.62 -4.60 -6.20
CA SER A 43 -15.60 -5.42 -7.41
C SER A 43 -16.88 -5.17 -8.23
N LEU A 44 -16.75 -4.51 -9.36
CA LEU A 44 -17.84 -4.26 -10.29
C LEU A 44 -18.28 -5.57 -10.98
N THR A 45 -17.34 -6.48 -11.23
CA THR A 45 -17.61 -7.80 -11.77
C THR A 45 -18.52 -8.64 -10.86
N LYS A 46 -18.27 -8.62 -9.54
CA LYS A 46 -19.14 -9.31 -8.56
C LYS A 46 -20.54 -8.70 -8.48
N LEU A 47 -20.72 -7.45 -8.90
CA LEU A 47 -22.03 -6.80 -9.04
C LEU A 47 -22.76 -7.15 -10.34
N GLY A 48 -22.14 -7.98 -11.20
CA GLY A 48 -22.71 -8.41 -12.48
C GLY A 48 -22.54 -7.39 -13.61
N LEU A 49 -21.69 -6.38 -13.42
CA LEU A 49 -21.41 -5.34 -14.42
C LEU A 49 -20.33 -5.83 -15.41
N THR A 50 -20.52 -5.47 -16.68
CA THR A 50 -19.64 -5.90 -17.79
C THR A 50 -19.17 -4.71 -18.60
N ALA A 51 -18.17 -4.93 -19.46
CA ALA A 51 -17.73 -3.91 -20.40
C ALA A 51 -18.87 -3.44 -21.30
N GLY A 52 -18.96 -2.15 -21.54
CA GLY A 52 -20.04 -1.50 -22.29
C GLY A 52 -21.18 -0.99 -21.41
N ASP A 53 -21.32 -1.46 -20.16
CA ASP A 53 -22.36 -0.95 -19.27
C ASP A 53 -22.09 0.50 -18.85
N ASP A 54 -23.16 1.29 -18.80
CA ASP A 54 -23.13 2.60 -18.13
C ASP A 54 -23.22 2.39 -16.62
N VAL A 55 -22.24 2.91 -15.90
CA VAL A 55 -22.12 2.73 -14.45
C VAL A 55 -22.15 4.09 -13.76
N LEU A 56 -23.23 4.33 -13.02
CA LEU A 56 -23.34 5.51 -12.16
C LEU A 56 -22.81 5.17 -10.77
N VAL A 57 -21.73 5.85 -10.37
CA VAL A 57 -21.17 5.74 -9.03
C VAL A 57 -21.52 7.00 -8.24
N ALA A 58 -22.19 6.85 -7.10
CA ALA A 58 -22.43 7.92 -6.16
C ALA A 58 -21.77 7.60 -4.80
N VAL A 59 -21.10 8.58 -4.23
CA VAL A 59 -20.40 8.45 -2.95
C VAL A 59 -20.95 9.47 -1.97
N MET A 60 -21.50 8.99 -0.86
CA MET A 60 -21.76 9.82 0.30
C MET A 60 -20.50 9.80 1.18
N ALA A 61 -19.99 10.96 1.53
CA ALA A 61 -18.88 11.11 2.47
C ALA A 61 -19.27 12.12 3.55
N ASP A 62 -19.23 11.68 4.80
CA ASP A 62 -19.57 12.48 5.98
C ASP A 62 -18.36 12.53 6.92
N ASN A 63 -17.74 13.69 7.07
CA ASN A 63 -16.64 13.96 7.97
C ASN A 63 -17.05 14.73 9.23
N SER A 64 -18.32 14.70 9.59
CA SER A 64 -18.78 15.26 10.87
C SER A 64 -18.09 14.58 12.05
N ASP A 65 -17.95 15.32 13.15
CA ASP A 65 -17.28 14.83 14.34
C ASP A 65 -17.96 13.57 14.89
N ASP A 66 -17.20 12.50 14.98
CA ASP A 66 -17.65 11.22 15.53
C ASP A 66 -16.56 10.60 16.42
N LYS A 67 -16.97 10.11 17.59
CA LYS A 67 -16.05 9.51 18.58
C LYS A 67 -15.89 8.00 18.39
N SER A 68 -16.66 7.37 17.51
CA SER A 68 -16.70 5.92 17.37
C SER A 68 -15.59 5.36 16.48
N PHE A 69 -14.96 6.20 15.64
CA PHE A 69 -13.84 5.81 14.75
C PHE A 69 -12.78 6.92 14.64
N PRO A 70 -11.55 6.64 14.16
CA PRO A 70 -10.50 7.64 14.01
C PRO A 70 -10.88 8.80 13.07
N PRO A 71 -10.53 10.05 13.44
CA PRO A 71 -9.67 10.49 14.57
C PRO A 71 -10.31 10.49 15.95
N GLY A 72 -11.60 10.31 16.10
CA GLY A 72 -12.29 10.07 17.35
C GLY A 72 -12.46 11.26 18.29
N LYS A 73 -12.12 12.45 17.83
CA LYS A 73 -12.30 13.72 18.55
C LYS A 73 -12.80 14.78 17.59
N PRO A 74 -13.53 15.79 18.12
CA PRO A 74 -13.90 16.96 17.33
C PRO A 74 -12.66 17.65 16.75
N GLN A 75 -12.76 18.12 15.52
CA GLN A 75 -11.68 18.79 14.79
C GLN A 75 -11.07 19.94 15.61
N MET A 76 -11.90 20.72 16.27
CA MET A 76 -11.46 21.85 17.09
C MET A 76 -10.62 21.47 18.32
N THR A 77 -10.52 20.19 18.66
CA THR A 77 -9.73 19.67 19.78
C THR A 77 -8.47 18.92 19.33
N LEU A 78 -8.26 18.83 18.02
CA LEU A 78 -7.08 18.22 17.39
C LEU A 78 -6.07 19.30 16.99
N ASP A 79 -4.84 18.90 16.83
CA ASP A 79 -3.74 19.71 16.27
C ASP A 79 -3.58 19.53 14.74
N PHE A 80 -4.56 18.90 14.09
CA PHE A 80 -4.64 18.73 12.65
C PHE A 80 -6.09 18.76 12.17
N ALA A 81 -6.30 19.09 10.89
CA ALA A 81 -7.60 19.07 10.24
C ALA A 81 -7.81 17.77 9.46
N TYR A 82 -9.07 17.31 9.35
CA TYR A 82 -9.47 16.26 8.43
C TYR A 82 -10.56 16.78 7.50
N HIS A 83 -10.20 16.93 6.22
CA HIS A 83 -11.06 17.47 5.19
C HIS A 83 -11.92 16.38 4.59
N GLY A 84 -13.22 16.66 4.38
CA GLY A 84 -14.17 15.67 3.88
C GLY A 84 -14.00 15.32 2.42
N GLY A 85 -14.65 14.24 2.00
CA GLY A 85 -14.71 13.82 0.61
C GLY A 85 -13.62 12.84 0.18
N ILE A 86 -13.56 12.61 -1.13
CA ILE A 86 -12.53 11.81 -1.79
C ILE A 86 -11.30 12.71 -1.95
N TYR A 87 -10.20 12.38 -1.29
CA TYR A 87 -9.04 13.26 -1.26
C TYR A 87 -7.75 12.63 -1.80
N ARG A 88 -7.80 11.35 -2.19
CA ARG A 88 -6.73 10.63 -2.90
C ARG A 88 -7.25 10.08 -4.22
N ASP A 89 -6.39 9.42 -4.97
CA ASP A 89 -6.71 8.90 -6.29
C ASP A 89 -7.81 7.84 -6.28
N VAL A 90 -8.55 7.78 -7.38
CA VAL A 90 -9.57 6.76 -7.64
C VAL A 90 -9.20 6.03 -8.93
N TRP A 91 -9.15 4.70 -8.86
CA TRP A 91 -8.71 3.85 -9.95
C TRP A 91 -9.80 2.89 -10.39
N LEU A 92 -9.90 2.69 -11.69
CA LEU A 92 -10.64 1.58 -12.28
C LEU A 92 -9.60 0.55 -12.74
N ILE A 93 -9.51 -0.56 -12.00
CA ILE A 93 -8.50 -1.59 -12.19
C ILE A 93 -9.15 -2.78 -12.90
N ALA A 94 -8.56 -3.22 -14.03
CA ALA A 94 -9.04 -4.36 -14.81
C ALA A 94 -7.94 -5.42 -14.96
N LYS A 95 -8.19 -6.61 -14.44
CA LYS A 95 -7.26 -7.75 -14.42
C LYS A 95 -7.87 -8.95 -15.16
N GLY A 96 -7.05 -9.93 -15.53
CA GLY A 96 -7.57 -11.22 -15.99
C GLY A 96 -8.37 -11.93 -14.88
N MET A 97 -9.23 -12.89 -15.25
CA MET A 97 -10.02 -13.66 -14.27
C MET A 97 -9.15 -14.49 -13.31
N ALA A 98 -7.88 -14.70 -13.63
CA ALA A 98 -6.91 -15.26 -12.70
C ALA A 98 -5.77 -14.25 -12.56
N HIS A 99 -5.63 -13.67 -11.37
CA HIS A 99 -4.83 -12.46 -11.15
C HIS A 99 -4.19 -12.43 -9.78
N ILE A 100 -3.33 -11.44 -9.54
CA ILE A 100 -2.79 -11.11 -8.24
C ILE A 100 -3.92 -10.56 -7.36
N THR A 101 -4.08 -11.12 -6.16
CA THR A 101 -5.10 -10.67 -5.20
C THR A 101 -4.88 -9.22 -4.78
N ASP A 102 -5.90 -8.60 -4.23
CA ASP A 102 -5.79 -7.28 -3.61
C ASP A 102 -5.44 -7.45 -2.11
N ALA A 103 -4.41 -6.73 -1.64
CA ALA A 103 -3.96 -6.82 -0.25
C ALA A 103 -5.01 -6.31 0.76
N ILE A 104 -5.81 -5.31 0.36
CA ILE A 104 -6.87 -4.75 1.20
C ILE A 104 -8.04 -5.74 1.33
N GLU A 105 -8.45 -6.36 0.21
CA GLU A 105 -9.51 -7.40 0.24
C GLU A 105 -9.06 -8.65 1.01
N ALA A 106 -7.78 -9.03 0.89
CA ALA A 106 -7.23 -10.18 1.60
C ALA A 106 -7.29 -10.00 3.12
N ASN A 107 -7.20 -8.78 3.61
CA ASN A 107 -7.29 -8.39 5.03
C ASN A 107 -6.42 -9.28 5.94
N ARG A 108 -5.16 -9.49 5.55
CA ARG A 108 -4.18 -10.30 6.29
C ARG A 108 -2.87 -9.53 6.40
N VAL A 109 -2.22 -9.65 7.55
CA VAL A 109 -0.89 -9.07 7.76
C VAL A 109 0.11 -9.71 6.79
N ALA A 110 0.87 -8.90 6.08
CA ALA A 110 1.85 -9.30 5.06
C ALA A 110 1.28 -10.32 4.04
N GLY A 111 -0.02 -10.27 3.77
CA GLY A 111 -0.74 -11.19 2.88
C GLY A 111 -1.55 -10.47 1.82
N GLY A 112 -1.86 -11.18 0.73
CA GLY A 112 -2.47 -10.61 -0.46
C GLY A 112 -1.49 -9.81 -1.31
N GLY A 113 -1.80 -9.67 -2.59
CA GLY A 113 -0.97 -8.89 -3.51
C GLY A 113 0.43 -9.44 -3.74
N VAL A 114 1.38 -8.53 -3.86
CA VAL A 114 2.82 -8.84 -3.94
C VAL A 114 3.49 -8.26 -2.70
N PHE A 115 4.01 -9.12 -1.85
CA PHE A 115 4.76 -8.75 -0.67
C PHE A 115 6.24 -9.07 -0.87
N VAL A 116 7.12 -8.07 -0.70
CA VAL A 116 8.57 -8.21 -0.93
C VAL A 116 9.33 -7.82 0.34
N HIS A 117 10.23 -8.70 0.76
CA HIS A 117 11.17 -8.42 1.84
C HIS A 117 12.56 -8.95 1.50
N CYS A 118 13.57 -8.54 2.27
CA CYS A 118 14.95 -8.95 2.03
C CYS A 118 15.51 -9.70 3.24
N GLU A 119 16.30 -10.74 2.95
CA GLU A 119 16.98 -11.58 3.94
C GLU A 119 18.48 -11.64 3.66
N ASP A 120 19.26 -12.09 4.61
CA ASP A 120 20.73 -12.32 4.51
C ASP A 120 21.50 -11.09 3.96
N ILE A 121 21.12 -9.90 4.43
CA ILE A 121 21.60 -8.64 3.86
C ILE A 121 23.01 -8.30 4.34
N SER A 122 23.91 -8.09 3.38
CA SER A 122 25.27 -7.59 3.58
C SER A 122 25.76 -6.86 2.33
N SER A 123 26.96 -6.28 2.39
CA SER A 123 27.64 -5.72 1.20
C SER A 123 27.92 -6.76 0.12
N GLU A 124 28.03 -8.03 0.49
CA GLU A 124 28.41 -9.12 -0.41
C GLU A 124 27.19 -9.84 -1.02
N LYS A 125 26.09 -9.88 -0.30
CA LYS A 125 24.91 -10.63 -0.72
C LYS A 125 23.64 -10.10 -0.10
N ALA A 126 22.53 -10.38 -0.75
CA ALA A 126 21.18 -10.31 -0.21
C ALA A 126 20.27 -11.32 -0.89
N VAL A 127 19.16 -11.65 -0.28
CA VAL A 127 18.09 -12.45 -0.89
C VAL A 127 16.81 -11.62 -0.89
N VAL A 128 16.28 -11.34 -2.08
CA VAL A 128 14.98 -10.71 -2.26
C VAL A 128 13.92 -11.82 -2.27
N CYS A 129 13.06 -11.83 -1.27
CA CYS A 129 11.95 -12.76 -1.12
C CYS A 129 10.68 -12.11 -1.64
N VAL A 130 9.99 -12.77 -2.58
CA VAL A 130 8.78 -12.25 -3.22
C VAL A 130 7.66 -13.24 -2.99
N ASN A 131 6.64 -12.83 -2.25
CA ASN A 131 5.42 -13.58 -2.04
C ASN A 131 4.34 -12.97 -2.93
N THR A 132 3.93 -13.70 -3.97
CA THR A 132 2.88 -13.30 -4.90
C THR A 132 1.65 -14.15 -4.64
N GLU A 133 0.58 -13.55 -4.15
CA GLU A 133 -0.69 -14.26 -4.00
C GLU A 133 -1.54 -14.10 -5.25
N VAL A 134 -1.99 -15.22 -5.79
CA VAL A 134 -2.83 -15.29 -7.01
C VAL A 134 -4.12 -16.01 -6.73
N ALA A 135 -5.20 -15.54 -7.34
CA ALA A 135 -6.53 -16.16 -7.25
C ALA A 135 -7.09 -16.43 -8.65
N ASN A 136 -7.91 -17.47 -8.75
CA ASN A 136 -8.73 -17.74 -9.92
C ASN A 136 -10.19 -17.40 -9.60
N THR A 137 -10.66 -16.26 -10.06
CA THR A 137 -12.06 -15.83 -9.93
C THR A 137 -12.95 -16.32 -11.08
N GLY A 138 -12.35 -17.01 -12.07
CA GLY A 138 -13.07 -17.60 -13.19
C GLY A 138 -13.76 -18.90 -12.84
N GLN A 139 -14.55 -19.42 -13.79
CA GLN A 139 -15.37 -20.63 -13.62
C GLN A 139 -14.65 -21.92 -14.05
N GLN A 140 -13.45 -21.83 -14.63
CA GLN A 140 -12.68 -22.96 -15.12
C GLN A 140 -11.32 -23.05 -14.44
N PRO A 141 -10.76 -24.25 -14.24
CA PRO A 141 -9.40 -24.41 -13.77
C PRO A 141 -8.41 -23.73 -14.73
N VAL A 142 -7.39 -23.06 -14.17
CA VAL A 142 -6.37 -22.34 -14.94
C VAL A 142 -4.97 -22.77 -14.54
N THR A 143 -4.06 -22.86 -15.52
CA THR A 143 -2.62 -22.98 -15.22
C THR A 143 -1.96 -21.64 -15.45
N LEU A 144 -1.39 -21.10 -14.37
CA LEU A 144 -0.69 -19.82 -14.36
C LEU A 144 0.83 -20.01 -14.30
N THR A 145 1.52 -19.05 -14.87
CA THR A 145 2.96 -18.85 -14.66
C THR A 145 3.17 -17.51 -13.97
N VAL A 146 3.76 -17.54 -12.77
CA VAL A 146 4.19 -16.36 -12.02
C VAL A 146 5.68 -16.17 -12.25
N THR A 147 6.06 -15.01 -12.78
CA THR A 147 7.45 -14.64 -13.03
C THR A 147 7.78 -13.36 -12.30
N ASN A 148 8.78 -13.40 -11.41
CA ASN A 148 9.37 -12.21 -10.80
C ASN A 148 10.75 -11.95 -11.39
N VAL A 149 10.96 -10.71 -11.82
CA VAL A 149 12.21 -10.23 -12.40
C VAL A 149 12.74 -9.08 -11.55
N LEU A 150 13.96 -9.21 -11.04
CA LEU A 150 14.68 -8.08 -10.43
C LEU A 150 15.37 -7.30 -11.56
N GLN A 151 14.81 -6.17 -11.91
CA GLN A 151 15.11 -5.42 -13.12
C GLN A 151 16.61 -5.08 -13.25
N GLU A 152 17.24 -4.57 -12.19
CA GLU A 152 18.62 -4.07 -12.19
C GLU A 152 19.65 -5.18 -12.40
N THR A 153 19.26 -6.43 -12.13
CA THR A 153 20.14 -7.59 -12.28
C THR A 153 19.76 -8.51 -13.44
N GLY A 154 18.57 -8.33 -14.01
CA GLY A 154 17.98 -9.23 -14.99
C GLY A 154 17.66 -10.64 -14.45
N ARG A 155 17.87 -10.87 -13.14
CA ARG A 155 17.58 -12.17 -12.51
C ARG A 155 16.09 -12.39 -12.42
N ARG A 156 15.67 -13.59 -12.80
CA ARG A 156 14.25 -13.97 -12.78
C ARG A 156 14.05 -15.32 -12.11
N VAL A 157 12.89 -15.49 -11.50
CA VAL A 157 12.39 -16.78 -11.01
C VAL A 157 10.99 -16.99 -11.57
N VAL A 158 10.71 -18.24 -11.96
CA VAL A 158 9.46 -18.63 -12.61
C VAL A 158 8.85 -19.79 -11.84
N THR A 159 7.56 -19.72 -11.55
CA THR A 159 6.79 -20.79 -10.93
C THR A 159 5.51 -21.00 -11.70
N SER A 160 5.21 -22.23 -12.06
CA SER A 160 3.92 -22.61 -12.66
C SER A 160 3.06 -23.33 -11.64
N LEU A 161 1.76 -23.00 -11.61
CA LEU A 161 0.79 -23.60 -10.71
C LEU A 161 -0.57 -23.72 -11.40
N ARG A 162 -1.35 -24.70 -10.96
CA ARG A 162 -2.75 -24.87 -11.40
C ARG A 162 -3.66 -24.45 -10.27
N LEU A 163 -4.69 -23.65 -10.59
CA LEU A 163 -5.73 -23.19 -9.66
C LEU A 163 -7.09 -23.69 -10.12
N ALA A 164 -7.85 -24.25 -9.21
CA ALA A 164 -9.27 -24.51 -9.40
C ALA A 164 -10.08 -23.20 -9.38
N PRO A 165 -11.34 -23.19 -9.86
CA PRO A 165 -12.24 -22.06 -9.67
C PRO A 165 -12.35 -21.67 -8.18
N GLY A 166 -12.22 -20.38 -7.88
CA GLY A 166 -12.25 -19.84 -6.51
C GLY A 166 -11.01 -20.10 -5.65
N GLU A 167 -10.01 -20.82 -6.18
CA GLU A 167 -8.78 -21.11 -5.42
C GLU A 167 -7.84 -19.89 -5.38
N THR A 168 -7.26 -19.67 -4.20
CA THR A 168 -6.21 -18.66 -3.95
C THR A 168 -4.96 -19.37 -3.44
N ARG A 169 -3.78 -18.96 -3.92
CA ARG A 169 -2.50 -19.53 -3.50
C ARG A 169 -1.37 -18.49 -3.52
N THR A 170 -0.51 -18.54 -2.52
CA THR A 170 0.71 -17.74 -2.46
C THR A 170 1.88 -18.51 -3.08
N VAL A 171 2.59 -17.83 -4.00
CA VAL A 171 3.82 -18.29 -4.64
C VAL A 171 4.99 -17.56 -3.97
N CYS A 172 5.84 -18.30 -3.27
CA CYS A 172 7.03 -17.76 -2.60
C CYS A 172 8.26 -17.98 -3.49
N GLN A 173 8.95 -16.91 -3.87
CA GLN A 173 10.14 -16.95 -4.72
C GLN A 173 11.30 -16.19 -4.07
N ARG A 174 12.52 -16.63 -4.35
CA ARG A 174 13.74 -16.05 -3.77
C ARG A 174 14.73 -15.70 -4.89
N ILE A 175 15.19 -14.45 -4.90
CA ILE A 175 16.14 -13.94 -5.89
C ILE A 175 17.44 -13.56 -5.15
N LYS A 176 18.53 -14.25 -5.42
CA LYS A 176 19.83 -13.95 -4.83
C LYS A 176 20.47 -12.75 -5.55
N VAL A 177 20.95 -11.80 -4.79
CA VAL A 177 21.65 -10.60 -5.28
C VAL A 177 23.07 -10.62 -4.75
N ALA A 178 24.05 -10.61 -5.65
CA ALA A 178 25.46 -10.50 -5.29
C ALA A 178 25.86 -9.02 -5.27
N ARG A 179 26.58 -8.60 -4.24
CA ARG A 179 27.07 -7.24 -4.04
C ARG A 179 25.96 -6.19 -4.26
N PRO A 180 24.88 -6.24 -3.48
CA PRO A 180 23.77 -5.30 -3.64
C PRO A 180 24.23 -3.87 -3.33
N LYS A 181 23.68 -2.89 -4.03
CA LYS A 181 23.74 -1.50 -3.61
C LYS A 181 22.72 -1.31 -2.49
N LEU A 182 23.21 -1.17 -1.27
CA LEU A 182 22.35 -1.03 -0.10
C LEU A 182 21.73 0.37 -0.07
N TRP A 183 20.44 0.41 0.27
CA TRP A 183 19.72 1.67 0.44
C TRP A 183 20.15 2.35 1.74
N SER A 184 20.39 3.65 1.66
CA SER A 184 20.52 4.55 2.81
C SER A 184 20.02 5.94 2.43
N PRO A 185 19.77 6.85 3.40
CA PRO A 185 19.44 8.24 3.10
C PRO A 185 20.45 8.93 2.19
N GLU A 186 21.72 8.60 2.30
CA GLU A 186 22.82 9.18 1.49
C GLU A 186 22.91 8.55 0.11
N SER A 187 22.42 7.32 -0.04
CA SER A 187 22.40 6.56 -1.29
C SER A 187 21.11 5.76 -1.42
N PRO A 188 19.98 6.40 -1.74
CA PRO A 188 18.66 5.77 -1.75
C PRO A 188 18.44 4.91 -3.00
N THR A 189 19.30 3.91 -3.18
CA THR A 189 19.22 3.00 -4.32
C THR A 189 18.03 2.08 -4.18
N LEU A 190 17.12 2.13 -5.16
CA LEU A 190 15.98 1.24 -5.25
C LEU A 190 16.21 0.15 -6.31
N TYR A 191 15.58 -0.99 -6.08
CA TYR A 191 15.46 -2.12 -7.00
C TYR A 191 13.99 -2.29 -7.35
N HIS A 192 13.71 -2.76 -8.57
CA HIS A 192 12.38 -2.96 -9.09
C HIS A 192 12.10 -4.44 -9.33
N VAL A 193 11.13 -4.97 -8.58
CA VAL A 193 10.62 -6.33 -8.78
C VAL A 193 9.44 -6.24 -9.74
N ASN A 194 9.64 -6.67 -10.99
CA ASN A 194 8.57 -6.76 -11.97
C ASN A 194 7.91 -8.14 -11.85
N THR A 195 6.65 -8.16 -11.45
CA THR A 195 5.82 -9.37 -11.33
C THR A 195 4.93 -9.52 -12.55
N TYR A 196 4.92 -10.70 -13.15
CA TYR A 196 4.07 -11.05 -14.28
C TYR A 196 3.30 -12.32 -13.99
N VAL A 197 1.99 -12.29 -14.20
CA VAL A 197 1.11 -13.47 -14.15
C VAL A 197 0.56 -13.73 -15.54
N ARG A 198 0.76 -14.94 -16.05
CA ARG A 198 0.36 -15.32 -17.41
C ARG A 198 -0.38 -16.67 -17.43
N GLN A 199 -1.33 -16.80 -18.35
CA GLN A 199 -1.91 -18.06 -18.77
C GLN A 199 -1.38 -18.40 -20.18
N GLY A 200 -0.41 -19.30 -20.24
CA GLY A 200 0.34 -19.52 -21.47
C GLY A 200 1.05 -18.24 -21.94
N ARG A 201 0.65 -17.73 -23.13
CA ARG A 201 1.19 -16.46 -23.66
C ARG A 201 0.36 -15.22 -23.25
N GLN A 202 -0.87 -15.43 -22.77
CA GLN A 202 -1.78 -14.35 -22.43
C GLN A 202 -1.37 -13.70 -21.11
N PRO A 203 -1.15 -12.37 -21.05
CA PRO A 203 -0.98 -11.65 -19.81
C PRO A 203 -2.32 -11.61 -19.05
N MET A 204 -2.27 -11.93 -17.78
CA MET A 204 -3.43 -11.94 -16.88
C MET A 204 -3.37 -10.76 -15.91
N ASP A 205 -2.18 -10.51 -15.35
CA ASP A 205 -1.94 -9.43 -14.40
C ASP A 205 -0.42 -9.17 -14.27
N GLY A 206 -0.06 -8.07 -13.62
CA GLY A 206 1.33 -7.77 -13.29
C GLY A 206 1.48 -6.38 -12.70
N GLY A 207 2.66 -6.13 -12.19
CA GLY A 207 2.99 -4.84 -11.58
C GLY A 207 4.48 -4.75 -11.25
N THR A 208 4.89 -3.58 -10.81
CA THR A 208 6.23 -3.30 -10.33
C THR A 208 6.17 -2.92 -8.85
N THR A 209 7.01 -3.55 -8.04
CA THR A 209 7.24 -3.17 -6.64
C THR A 209 8.66 -2.66 -6.51
N HIS A 210 8.85 -1.43 -6.04
CA HIS A 210 10.18 -0.92 -5.72
C HIS A 210 10.56 -1.25 -4.27
N ILE A 211 11.84 -1.54 -4.04
CA ILE A 211 12.36 -1.89 -2.73
C ILE A 211 13.76 -1.31 -2.53
N GLY A 212 14.07 -0.89 -1.30
CA GLY A 212 15.44 -0.63 -0.88
C GLY A 212 16.01 -1.84 -0.14
N ILE A 213 17.10 -2.42 -0.64
CA ILE A 213 17.78 -3.51 0.09
C ILE A 213 18.54 -2.87 1.25
N ARG A 214 18.06 -3.10 2.49
CA ARG A 214 18.68 -2.57 3.71
C ARG A 214 18.37 -3.45 4.91
N SER A 215 19.23 -3.39 5.91
CA SER A 215 18.97 -3.90 7.25
C SER A 215 19.02 -2.78 8.26
N PHE A 216 18.16 -2.79 9.26
CA PHE A 216 18.22 -1.85 10.36
C PHE A 216 17.87 -2.51 11.69
N GLU A 217 18.38 -1.95 12.74
CA GLU A 217 18.11 -2.42 14.11
C GLU A 217 18.29 -1.30 15.13
N PHE A 218 17.58 -1.41 16.25
CA PHE A 218 17.77 -0.57 17.42
C PHE A 218 18.49 -1.36 18.50
N ARG A 219 19.71 -0.95 18.87
CA ARG A 219 20.56 -1.64 19.85
C ARG A 219 20.58 -0.93 21.22
N GLY A 220 19.43 -0.59 21.74
CA GLY A 220 19.32 0.08 23.04
C GLY A 220 20.20 1.33 23.15
N LYS A 221 21.18 1.33 24.07
CA LYS A 221 22.11 2.46 24.28
C LYS A 221 22.99 2.78 23.06
N ASP A 222 23.24 1.79 22.21
CA ASP A 222 24.08 1.98 21.01
C ASP A 222 23.31 2.61 19.86
N GLY A 223 22.00 2.84 20.04
CA GLY A 223 21.16 3.60 19.11
C GLY A 223 20.76 2.83 17.86
N PHE A 224 20.53 3.57 16.78
CA PHE A 224 20.08 3.06 15.50
C PHE A 224 21.26 2.61 14.63
N TRP A 225 21.12 1.43 14.03
CA TRP A 225 22.09 0.83 13.13
C TRP A 225 21.46 0.61 11.77
N LEU A 226 22.19 0.96 10.71
CA LEU A 226 21.79 0.78 9.33
C LEU A 226 22.87 0.01 8.58
N ASN A 227 22.50 -1.06 7.90
CA ASN A 227 23.42 -1.89 7.08
C ASN A 227 24.66 -2.36 7.86
N GLY A 228 24.47 -2.73 9.12
CA GLY A 228 25.54 -3.25 9.98
C GLY A 228 26.45 -2.18 10.61
N SER A 229 26.19 -0.90 10.38
CA SER A 229 26.97 0.21 10.95
C SER A 229 26.08 1.13 11.81
N ARG A 230 26.66 1.67 12.88
CA ARG A 230 25.97 2.66 13.70
C ARG A 230 25.65 3.89 12.84
N TYR A 231 24.37 4.25 12.80
CA TYR A 231 23.92 5.43 12.08
C TYR A 231 24.03 6.66 12.99
N HIS A 232 24.26 7.82 12.41
CA HIS A 232 24.26 9.06 13.14
C HIS A 232 22.86 9.42 13.66
N GLN A 233 22.74 10.52 14.39
CA GLN A 233 21.45 10.94 14.94
C GLN A 233 20.41 11.15 13.84
N LEU A 234 19.24 10.54 14.01
CA LEU A 234 18.08 10.80 13.16
C LEU A 234 17.50 12.18 13.49
N VAL A 235 17.38 13.03 12.49
CA VAL A 235 16.80 14.37 12.61
C VAL A 235 15.55 14.43 11.76
N GLY A 236 14.43 14.83 12.35
CA GLY A 236 13.17 14.80 11.63
C GLY A 236 12.09 15.69 12.21
N ALA A 237 10.93 15.63 11.58
CA ALA A 237 9.75 16.39 11.97
C ALA A 237 8.47 15.56 11.74
N ASN A 238 7.38 16.03 12.34
CA ASN A 238 6.04 15.59 11.97
C ASN A 238 5.63 16.24 10.64
N ARG A 239 4.93 15.49 9.80
CA ARG A 239 4.29 16.03 8.61
C ARG A 239 2.79 15.75 8.65
N HIS A 240 1.98 16.79 8.47
CA HIS A 240 0.58 16.70 8.09
C HIS A 240 0.46 16.81 6.57
N GLN A 241 -0.56 16.17 5.99
CA GLN A 241 -0.69 16.11 4.52
C GLN A 241 -1.53 17.23 3.92
N ASP A 242 -2.06 18.12 4.74
CA ASP A 242 -2.90 19.21 4.28
C ASP A 242 -2.09 20.39 3.73
N PHE A 243 -2.71 21.15 2.83
CA PHE A 243 -2.13 22.33 2.23
C PHE A 243 -3.18 23.43 2.04
N ALA A 244 -2.72 24.68 2.06
CA ALA A 244 -3.60 25.82 1.89
C ALA A 244 -4.43 25.70 0.59
N TYR A 245 -5.72 26.03 0.68
CA TYR A 245 -6.74 26.05 -0.37
C TYR A 245 -7.26 24.67 -0.82
N VAL A 246 -6.48 23.61 -0.73
CA VAL A 246 -6.87 22.28 -1.21
C VAL A 246 -7.10 21.24 -0.10
N GLY A 247 -6.78 21.61 1.15
CA GLY A 247 -6.90 20.67 2.28
C GLY A 247 -6.05 19.41 2.06
N ASN A 248 -6.63 18.25 2.27
CA ASN A 248 -5.96 16.96 2.10
C ASN A 248 -5.88 16.48 0.63
N ALA A 249 -6.59 17.13 -0.29
CA ALA A 249 -6.63 16.73 -1.70
C ALA A 249 -5.41 17.25 -2.48
N LEU A 250 -4.21 16.88 -2.02
CA LEU A 250 -2.97 17.25 -2.68
C LEU A 250 -2.73 16.39 -3.91
N PRO A 251 -2.34 16.97 -5.05
CA PRO A 251 -1.86 16.18 -6.18
C PRO A 251 -0.52 15.49 -5.86
N ASN A 252 -0.25 14.34 -6.49
CA ASN A 252 0.97 13.56 -6.28
C ASN A 252 2.25 14.39 -6.43
N SER A 253 2.26 15.36 -7.38
CA SER A 253 3.39 16.29 -7.55
C SER A 253 3.67 17.17 -6.34
N GLN A 254 2.65 17.53 -5.55
CA GLN A 254 2.82 18.28 -4.31
C GLN A 254 3.32 17.39 -3.18
N GLN A 255 2.89 16.12 -3.12
CA GLN A 255 3.42 15.11 -2.21
C GLN A 255 4.94 14.97 -2.40
N TRP A 256 5.38 14.85 -3.65
CA TRP A 256 6.80 14.82 -4.03
C TRP A 256 7.57 16.09 -3.65
N ARG A 257 6.97 17.27 -3.89
CA ARG A 257 7.57 18.54 -3.53
C ARG A 257 7.79 18.67 -2.03
N ASP A 258 6.85 18.20 -1.21
CA ASP A 258 6.98 18.22 0.23
C ASP A 258 8.14 17.32 0.70
N ALA A 259 8.20 16.08 0.21
CA ALA A 259 9.30 15.17 0.52
C ALA A 259 10.65 15.76 0.12
N ARG A 260 10.74 16.37 -1.07
CA ARG A 260 11.95 17.05 -1.56
C ARG A 260 12.37 18.18 -0.62
N ARG A 261 11.44 19.04 -0.24
CA ARG A 261 11.73 20.16 0.68
C ARG A 261 12.21 19.69 2.05
N LEU A 262 11.61 18.62 2.58
CA LEU A 262 12.03 18.03 3.84
C LEU A 262 13.46 17.47 3.71
N ARG A 263 13.75 16.79 2.62
CA ARG A 263 15.11 16.28 2.36
C ARG A 263 16.14 17.41 2.21
N ASP A 264 15.81 18.44 1.45
CA ASP A 264 16.68 19.60 1.19
C ASP A 264 16.92 20.43 2.47
N ALA A 265 15.97 20.42 3.42
CA ALA A 265 16.12 21.00 4.75
C ALA A 265 17.01 20.16 5.69
N GLY A 266 17.52 19.02 5.25
CA GLY A 266 18.43 18.16 6.01
C GLY A 266 17.74 17.13 6.91
N PHE A 267 16.44 16.93 6.81
CA PHE A 267 15.77 15.86 7.54
C PHE A 267 16.14 14.49 6.98
N THR A 268 16.27 13.52 7.89
CA THR A 268 16.54 12.11 7.56
C THR A 268 15.37 11.18 7.88
N ILE A 269 14.47 11.65 8.75
CA ILE A 269 13.29 10.87 9.16
C ILE A 269 12.07 11.77 9.27
N ILE A 270 10.92 11.27 8.83
CA ILE A 270 9.63 11.97 8.92
C ILE A 270 8.63 11.08 9.66
N ARG A 271 7.88 11.65 10.58
CA ARG A 271 6.70 10.98 11.15
C ARG A 271 5.45 11.49 10.45
N THR A 272 4.69 10.55 9.89
CA THR A 272 3.39 10.85 9.26
C THR A 272 2.36 11.12 10.35
N ALA A 273 2.24 12.36 10.78
CA ALA A 273 1.34 12.74 11.87
C ALA A 273 -0.07 13.01 11.34
N HIS A 274 -1.10 12.35 11.86
CA HIS A 274 -1.08 11.25 12.81
C HIS A 274 -1.82 10.06 12.21
N TYR A 275 -1.53 9.72 10.96
CA TYR A 275 -2.25 8.75 10.12
C TYR A 275 -1.38 8.30 8.93
N PRO A 276 -1.70 7.17 8.29
CA PRO A 276 -1.08 6.79 7.02
C PRO A 276 -1.30 7.87 5.96
N GLN A 277 -0.23 8.33 5.34
CA GLN A 277 -0.29 9.38 4.33
C GLN A 277 -0.35 8.79 2.91
N ASP A 278 -0.43 9.70 1.95
CA ASP A 278 -0.57 9.39 0.53
C ASP A 278 0.55 8.48 0.03
N PRO A 279 0.24 7.45 -0.80
CA PRO A 279 1.27 6.57 -1.38
C PRO A 279 2.36 7.33 -2.13
N ALA A 280 2.01 8.39 -2.87
CA ALA A 280 3.00 9.19 -3.61
C ALA A 280 4.01 9.90 -2.69
N PHE A 281 3.64 10.24 -1.45
CA PHE A 281 4.58 10.75 -0.45
C PHE A 281 5.53 9.65 0.02
N MET A 282 5.03 8.43 0.23
CA MET A 282 5.85 7.28 0.64
C MET A 282 6.85 6.91 -0.45
N ASP A 283 6.41 6.87 -1.72
CA ASP A 283 7.28 6.64 -2.87
C ASP A 283 8.38 7.70 -2.96
N ALA A 284 8.02 8.96 -2.76
CA ALA A 284 8.98 10.06 -2.74
C ALA A 284 10.00 9.92 -1.58
N CYS A 285 9.58 9.45 -0.41
CA CYS A 285 10.49 9.20 0.71
C CYS A 285 11.49 8.09 0.40
N ASP A 286 11.05 7.00 -0.22
CA ASP A 286 11.92 5.90 -0.63
C ASP A 286 12.97 6.35 -1.64
N GLU A 287 12.59 7.14 -2.64
CA GLU A 287 13.49 7.64 -3.69
C GLU A 287 14.42 8.76 -3.22
N LEU A 288 13.97 9.58 -2.28
CA LEU A 288 14.75 10.72 -1.76
C LEU A 288 15.60 10.38 -0.54
N GLY A 289 15.49 9.18 0.00
CA GLY A 289 16.27 8.75 1.16
C GLY A 289 15.76 9.32 2.48
N LEU A 290 14.45 9.26 2.71
CA LEU A 290 13.84 9.61 3.98
C LEU A 290 13.32 8.35 4.68
N PHE A 291 13.69 8.16 5.94
CA PHE A 291 13.00 7.21 6.80
C PHE A 291 11.61 7.73 7.14
N VAL A 292 10.66 6.82 7.34
CA VAL A 292 9.30 7.19 7.74
C VAL A 292 8.87 6.40 8.96
N ILE A 293 8.31 7.10 9.94
CA ILE A 293 7.54 6.50 11.03
C ILE A 293 6.08 6.66 10.66
N VAL A 294 5.45 5.58 10.21
CA VAL A 294 4.03 5.60 9.88
C VAL A 294 3.21 5.60 11.16
N ALA A 295 2.44 6.65 11.37
CA ALA A 295 1.53 6.73 12.50
C ALA A 295 0.25 5.94 12.22
N THR A 296 -0.14 5.11 13.17
CA THR A 296 -1.47 4.47 13.17
C THR A 296 -2.51 5.50 13.62
N PRO A 297 -3.65 5.66 12.93
CA PRO A 297 -4.66 6.60 13.37
C PRO A 297 -5.29 6.17 14.69
N GLY A 298 -5.66 7.15 15.53
CA GLY A 298 -6.42 6.88 16.75
C GLY A 298 -5.63 6.84 18.05
N TRP A 299 -4.42 7.41 18.11
CA TRP A 299 -3.67 7.57 19.37
C TRP A 299 -4.50 8.31 20.45
N GLN A 300 -5.49 9.09 20.06
CA GLN A 300 -6.41 9.82 20.93
C GLN A 300 -7.31 8.92 21.76
N TYR A 301 -7.48 7.66 21.36
CA TYR A 301 -8.30 6.68 22.08
C TYR A 301 -7.56 5.98 23.22
N TRP A 302 -6.27 6.15 23.35
CA TRP A 302 -5.41 5.40 24.26
C TRP A 302 -5.83 5.45 25.73
N ASN A 303 -6.49 6.50 26.18
CA ASN A 303 -6.61 6.78 27.61
C ASN A 303 -7.94 6.41 28.25
N LYS A 304 -8.96 5.89 27.57
CA LYS A 304 -10.30 5.90 28.17
C LYS A 304 -11.22 4.71 27.93
N THR A 305 -10.80 3.67 27.22
CA THR A 305 -11.63 2.48 27.06
C THR A 305 -10.95 1.24 27.63
N PRO A 306 -11.69 0.43 28.45
CA PRO A 306 -11.19 -0.84 28.99
C PRO A 306 -10.95 -1.89 27.90
N ASP A 307 -11.44 -1.68 26.68
CA ASP A 307 -11.32 -2.61 25.58
C ASP A 307 -9.98 -2.40 24.84
N ARG A 308 -8.93 -2.94 25.45
CA ARG A 308 -7.55 -2.92 24.93
C ARG A 308 -7.36 -3.79 23.69
N THR A 309 -8.33 -4.60 23.33
CA THR A 309 -8.17 -5.64 22.33
C THR A 309 -8.17 -5.12 20.90
N THR A 310 -8.85 -4.00 20.60
CA THR A 310 -9.01 -3.52 19.24
C THR A 310 -7.78 -2.76 18.71
N PHE A 311 -7.08 -2.01 19.56
CA PHE A 311 -5.95 -1.19 19.14
C PHE A 311 -4.57 -1.82 19.39
N ILE A 312 -4.39 -2.51 20.49
CA ILE A 312 -3.12 -3.23 20.79
C ILE A 312 -2.93 -4.43 19.87
N GLY A 313 -4.00 -5.09 19.45
CA GLY A 313 -3.93 -6.20 18.49
C GLY A 313 -3.36 -5.79 17.13
N ILE A 314 -3.59 -4.55 16.68
CA ILE A 314 -3.02 -4.02 15.43
C ILE A 314 -1.52 -3.71 15.59
N PHE A 315 -1.07 -3.27 16.76
CA PHE A 315 0.34 -2.96 17.01
C PHE A 315 1.23 -4.19 17.22
N LEU A 316 0.67 -5.28 17.73
CA LEU A 316 1.44 -6.50 18.03
C LEU A 316 1.47 -7.50 16.87
N SER A 317 0.75 -7.23 15.78
CA SER A 317 0.71 -8.08 14.59
C SER A 317 1.59 -7.58 13.44
N CYS A 318 2.44 -6.59 13.68
CA CYS A 318 3.41 -6.06 12.71
C CYS A 318 4.83 -6.61 12.92
N ASP A 319 4.94 -7.89 13.38
CA ASP A 319 6.20 -8.63 13.40
C ASP A 319 6.53 -9.25 12.05
#